data_d395350cd8670979c428c41f9b91cb7a
#
_entry.id   d395350cd8670979c428c41f9b91cb7a
#
_cell.length_a   1.000
_cell.length_b   1.000
_cell.length_c   1.000
_cell.angle_alpha   90.00
_cell.angle_beta   90.00
_cell.angle_gamma   90.00
#
_symmetry.space_group_name_H-M   'P 1'
#
loop_
_entity.id
_entity.type
_entity.pdbx_description
1 polymer ?
#
loop_
_entity_poly.entity_id
_entity_poly.type
_entity_poly.pdbx_seq_one_letter_code
_entity_poly.pdbx_strand_id
1 'polypeptide(L)'
;IITKEYPEYFLDYREHMDPSIRWTDRIYSQEPEWSGNVFDFYNRVSAKLLLDLKKPFKLVDQVRVVETPQHDAVREALVNCLVNADFYQGWSVVIEKYPDRIVMSNPGTIITGKKQMLKGGISQPRNKGLFKMFNLIGLGEHAGSGVPDIYKAWRDVGLEEPVVEEQFGGGTPDRTVLTLPLTSVGAASVNIGISVSTDYVFFGGG
;
A
#
# COMPACT_ATOMS: atom_id res chain seq x y z
N ILE A 1 6.89 12.91 23.03
CA ILE A 1 6.95 14.35 22.63
C ILE A 1 5.95 14.60 21.51
N ILE A 2 5.92 13.79 20.45
CA ILE A 2 5.01 13.95 19.29
C ILE A 2 3.53 13.93 19.70
N THR A 3 3.14 13.03 20.59
CA THR A 3 1.74 12.88 21.06
C THR A 3 1.21 14.07 21.88
N LYS A 4 2.06 14.98 22.34
CA LYS A 4 1.62 16.22 23.01
C LYS A 4 1.32 17.35 22.03
N GLU A 5 2.06 17.41 20.93
CA GLU A 5 1.89 18.41 19.87
C GLU A 5 0.87 17.97 18.81
N TYR A 6 0.74 16.65 18.62
CA TYR A 6 -0.15 16.00 17.65
C TYR A 6 -0.92 14.87 18.35
N PRO A 7 -1.93 15.18 19.18
CA PRO A 7 -2.65 14.17 19.94
C PRO A 7 -3.38 13.14 19.06
N GLU A 8 -3.72 13.53 17.84
CA GLU A 8 -4.41 12.68 16.86
C GLU A 8 -3.44 11.92 15.93
N TYR A 9 -2.12 12.08 16.13
CA TYR A 9 -1.13 11.36 15.36
C TYR A 9 -1.25 9.85 15.60
N PHE A 10 -1.59 9.12 14.53
CA PHE A 10 -1.70 7.68 14.58
C PHE A 10 -1.29 7.05 13.24
N LEU A 11 -0.41 6.05 13.30
CA LEU A 11 0.00 5.24 12.18
C LEU A 11 -0.45 3.81 12.45
N ASP A 12 -1.06 3.15 11.46
CA ASP A 12 -1.63 1.82 11.62
C ASP A 12 -1.37 0.97 10.36
N TYR A 13 -0.62 -0.10 10.50
CA TYR A 13 -0.50 -1.16 9.50
C TYR A 13 -1.29 -2.38 9.96
N ARG A 14 -2.05 -2.96 9.05
CA ARG A 14 -2.88 -4.14 9.28
C ARG A 14 -2.65 -5.15 8.17
N GLU A 15 -2.51 -6.42 8.53
CA GLU A 15 -2.40 -7.52 7.59
C GLU A 15 -3.63 -8.41 7.69
N HIS A 16 -4.21 -8.77 6.54
CA HIS A 16 -5.47 -9.52 6.41
C HIS A 16 -5.26 -10.74 5.50
N MET A 17 -4.39 -11.67 5.91
CA MET A 17 -4.10 -12.88 5.13
C MET A 17 -5.06 -14.02 5.42
N ASP A 18 -5.74 -14.02 6.56
CA ASP A 18 -6.74 -14.99 6.97
C ASP A 18 -8.08 -14.29 7.25
N PRO A 19 -9.15 -14.57 6.47
CA PRO A 19 -10.45 -13.93 6.66
C PRO A 19 -11.17 -14.36 7.95
N SER A 20 -10.72 -15.41 8.62
CA SER A 20 -11.31 -15.89 9.88
C SER A 20 -10.93 -15.06 11.10
N ILE A 21 -9.88 -14.25 10.99
CA ILE A 21 -9.40 -13.38 12.06
C ILE A 21 -9.34 -11.92 11.62
N ARG A 22 -9.46 -11.02 12.56
CA ARG A 22 -9.50 -9.59 12.27
C ARG A 22 -8.21 -9.08 11.62
N TRP A 23 -7.05 -9.51 12.12
CA TRP A 23 -5.72 -9.20 11.57
C TRP A 23 -4.79 -10.40 11.78
N THR A 24 -4.01 -10.72 10.77
CA THR A 24 -2.92 -11.70 10.87
C THR A 24 -1.67 -11.07 11.46
N ASP A 25 -1.51 -9.75 11.27
CA ASP A 25 -0.43 -8.96 11.88
C ASP A 25 -0.87 -7.48 11.98
N ARG A 26 -0.27 -6.73 12.92
CA ARG A 26 -0.55 -5.31 13.09
C ARG A 26 0.66 -4.57 13.65
N ILE A 27 0.93 -3.35 13.16
CA ILE A 27 1.93 -2.42 13.66
C ILE A 27 1.26 -1.05 13.83
N TYR A 28 1.26 -0.49 15.03
CA TYR A 28 0.62 0.81 15.26
C TYR A 28 1.44 1.69 16.20
N SER A 29 1.32 3.01 16.06
CA SER A 29 2.20 4.00 16.72
C SER A 29 2.12 4.06 18.24
N GLN A 30 1.14 3.40 18.84
CA GLN A 30 0.99 3.33 20.31
C GLN A 30 1.44 1.98 20.90
N GLU A 31 2.11 1.13 20.11
CA GLU A 31 2.72 -0.09 20.66
C GLU A 31 3.80 0.25 21.69
N PRO A 32 3.85 -0.44 22.85
CA PRO A 32 4.80 -0.14 23.91
C PRO A 32 6.27 -0.33 23.52
N GLU A 33 6.55 -1.18 22.53
CA GLU A 33 7.89 -1.68 22.21
C GLU A 33 8.66 -0.86 21.15
N TRP A 34 8.08 0.23 20.64
CA TRP A 34 8.76 1.04 19.63
C TRP A 34 8.49 2.54 19.75
N SER A 35 9.29 3.34 19.05
CA SER A 35 9.29 4.80 19.16
C SER A 35 7.99 5.47 18.70
N GLY A 36 7.15 4.79 17.90
CA GLY A 36 5.97 5.37 17.26
C GLY A 36 6.28 6.42 16.19
N ASN A 37 7.55 6.62 15.80
CA ASN A 37 7.90 7.62 14.80
C ASN A 37 7.68 7.13 13.36
N VAL A 38 7.53 8.09 12.42
CA VAL A 38 7.23 7.82 11.01
C VAL A 38 8.31 6.99 10.31
N PHE A 39 9.58 7.21 10.67
CA PHE A 39 10.70 6.52 10.05
C PHE A 39 10.76 5.05 10.46
N ASP A 40 10.57 4.75 11.74
CA ASP A 40 10.49 3.38 12.23
C ASP A 40 9.26 2.65 11.64
N PHE A 41 8.13 3.36 11.54
CA PHE A 41 6.94 2.84 10.86
C PHE A 41 7.26 2.46 9.41
N TYR A 42 7.88 3.36 8.66
CA TYR A 42 8.28 3.09 7.29
C TYR A 42 9.16 1.84 7.19
N ASN A 43 10.21 1.72 8.01
CA ASN A 43 11.12 0.57 7.97
C ASN A 43 10.41 -0.75 8.27
N ARG A 44 9.58 -0.77 9.31
CA ARG A 44 8.83 -1.98 9.72
C ARG A 44 7.80 -2.38 8.67
N VAL A 45 7.02 -1.42 8.18
CA VAL A 45 5.94 -1.67 7.22
C VAL A 45 6.47 -2.00 5.83
N SER A 46 7.49 -1.28 5.34
CA SER A 46 8.09 -1.60 4.03
C SER A 46 8.63 -3.02 3.98
N ALA A 47 9.31 -3.48 5.05
CA ALA A 47 9.79 -4.85 5.15
C ALA A 47 8.63 -5.88 5.03
N LYS A 48 7.49 -5.62 5.69
CA LYS A 48 6.29 -6.49 5.62
C LYS A 48 5.64 -6.47 4.23
N LEU A 49 5.50 -5.29 3.61
CA LEU A 49 4.89 -5.15 2.30
C LEU A 49 5.68 -5.86 1.20
N LEU A 50 7.01 -5.90 1.31
CA LEU A 50 7.90 -6.45 0.28
C LEU A 50 8.08 -7.98 0.39
N LEU A 51 7.71 -8.61 1.51
CA LEU A 51 7.93 -10.05 1.74
C LEU A 51 7.32 -10.94 0.67
N ASP A 52 6.10 -10.62 0.23
CA ASP A 52 5.30 -11.47 -0.67
C ASP A 52 5.32 -11.00 -2.13
N LEU A 53 6.04 -9.91 -2.43
CA LEU A 53 6.21 -9.50 -3.80
C LEU A 53 7.08 -10.52 -4.55
N LYS A 54 6.61 -10.93 -5.74
CA LYS A 54 7.33 -11.90 -6.57
C LYS A 54 8.75 -11.42 -6.87
N LYS A 55 9.74 -12.17 -6.43
CA LYS A 55 11.16 -11.94 -6.74
C LYS A 55 11.50 -12.79 -7.96
N PRO A 56 11.62 -12.21 -9.16
CA PRO A 56 12.03 -12.98 -10.32
C PRO A 56 13.46 -13.52 -10.10
N PHE A 57 13.68 -14.77 -10.49
CA PHE A 57 15.02 -15.32 -10.55
C PHE A 57 15.72 -14.72 -11.77
N LYS A 58 16.37 -13.57 -11.57
CA LYS A 58 17.15 -12.91 -12.62
C LYS A 58 18.57 -12.69 -12.13
N LEU A 59 19.54 -13.18 -12.91
CA LEU A 59 20.96 -12.89 -12.70
C LEU A 59 21.36 -11.78 -13.68
N VAL A 60 21.97 -10.73 -13.16
CA VAL A 60 22.63 -9.70 -13.95
C VAL A 60 24.10 -9.72 -13.54
N ASP A 61 25.01 -9.95 -14.49
CA ASP A 61 26.45 -10.07 -14.24
C ASP A 61 26.80 -11.07 -13.10
N GLN A 62 26.10 -12.22 -13.08
CA GLN A 62 26.22 -13.27 -12.05
C GLN A 62 25.76 -12.88 -10.65
N VAL A 63 25.19 -11.68 -10.48
CA VAL A 63 24.60 -11.22 -9.22
C VAL A 63 23.10 -11.39 -9.27
N ARG A 64 22.52 -11.99 -8.22
CA ARG A 64 21.08 -12.15 -8.10
C ARG A 64 20.42 -10.77 -7.88
N VAL A 65 19.55 -10.36 -8.79
CA VAL A 65 18.71 -9.18 -8.60
C VAL A 65 17.64 -9.53 -7.56
N VAL A 66 17.77 -8.94 -6.38
CA VAL A 66 16.84 -9.17 -5.25
C VAL A 66 15.66 -8.20 -5.29
N GLU A 67 15.86 -7.02 -5.85
CA GLU A 67 14.87 -5.94 -5.92
C GLU A 67 14.40 -5.72 -7.36
N THR A 68 13.14 -5.41 -7.52
CA THR A 68 12.51 -5.14 -8.81
C THR A 68 11.92 -3.74 -8.80
N PRO A 69 11.61 -3.13 -9.97
CA PRO A 69 10.89 -1.86 -10.03
C PRO A 69 9.59 -1.85 -9.20
N GLN A 70 8.96 -3.01 -9.01
CA GLN A 70 7.76 -3.15 -8.18
C GLN A 70 8.08 -2.95 -6.68
N HIS A 71 9.23 -3.43 -6.19
CA HIS A 71 9.67 -3.19 -4.82
C HIS A 71 9.90 -1.70 -4.57
N ASP A 72 10.56 -1.02 -5.51
CA ASP A 72 10.80 0.43 -5.43
C ASP A 72 9.49 1.21 -5.49
N ALA A 73 8.56 0.81 -6.35
CA ALA A 73 7.25 1.43 -6.47
C ALA A 73 6.41 1.30 -5.18
N VAL A 74 6.48 0.16 -4.47
CA VAL A 74 5.79 0.01 -3.16
C VAL A 74 6.42 0.90 -2.10
N ARG A 75 7.76 1.01 -2.06
CA ARG A 75 8.45 1.94 -1.16
C ARG A 75 8.08 3.39 -1.44
N GLU A 76 8.08 3.78 -2.71
CA GLU A 76 7.68 5.12 -3.15
C GLU A 76 6.23 5.42 -2.78
N ALA A 77 5.31 4.47 -3.00
CA ALA A 77 3.91 4.61 -2.61
C ALA A 77 3.76 4.84 -1.10
N LEU A 78 4.50 4.08 -0.28
CA LEU A 78 4.48 4.22 1.18
C LEU A 78 5.05 5.58 1.61
N VAL A 79 6.17 6.04 1.04
CA VAL A 79 6.73 7.37 1.29
C VAL A 79 5.72 8.44 0.92
N ASN A 80 5.10 8.37 -0.27
CA ASN A 80 4.10 9.33 -0.72
C ASN A 80 2.89 9.38 0.21
N CYS A 81 2.40 8.25 0.70
CA CYS A 81 1.32 8.18 1.68
C CYS A 81 1.69 8.91 2.97
N LEU A 82 2.91 8.71 3.49
CA LEU A 82 3.38 9.32 4.74
C LEU A 82 3.65 10.82 4.59
N VAL A 83 4.32 11.25 3.51
CA VAL A 83 4.71 12.67 3.34
C VAL A 83 3.53 13.57 2.94
N ASN A 84 2.44 12.99 2.41
CA ASN A 84 1.24 13.74 2.04
C ASN A 84 0.13 13.67 3.09
N ALA A 85 0.30 12.92 4.17
CA ALA A 85 -0.67 12.84 5.25
C ALA A 85 -0.89 14.19 5.93
N ASP A 86 -2.13 14.55 6.18
CA ASP A 86 -2.49 15.69 7.01
C ASP A 86 -2.62 15.25 8.46
N PHE A 87 -1.52 15.32 9.19
CA PHE A 87 -1.46 14.89 10.59
C PHE A 87 -2.25 15.79 11.57
N TYR A 88 -2.85 16.88 11.08
CA TYR A 88 -3.69 17.78 11.89
C TYR A 88 -5.18 17.48 11.80
N GLN A 89 -5.60 16.61 10.90
CA GLN A 89 -7.04 16.32 10.68
C GLN A 89 -7.64 15.29 11.63
N GLY A 90 -6.90 14.81 12.63
CA GLY A 90 -7.41 13.86 13.60
C GLY A 90 -7.67 12.44 13.08
N TRP A 91 -7.09 12.07 11.95
CA TRP A 91 -7.24 10.74 11.35
C TRP A 91 -5.90 10.07 11.07
N SER A 92 -5.92 8.73 11.14
CA SER A 92 -4.73 7.89 10.99
C SER A 92 -4.31 7.73 9.54
N VAL A 93 -3.00 7.61 9.32
CA VAL A 93 -2.48 6.89 8.15
C VAL A 93 -2.75 5.40 8.37
N VAL A 94 -3.39 4.76 7.42
CA VAL A 94 -3.74 3.33 7.49
C VAL A 94 -3.18 2.62 6.26
N ILE A 95 -2.38 1.59 6.50
CA ILE A 95 -1.84 0.71 5.46
C ILE A 95 -2.42 -0.68 5.70
N GLU A 96 -3.09 -1.23 4.70
CA GLU A 96 -3.71 -2.55 4.78
C GLU A 96 -3.15 -3.45 3.69
N LYS A 97 -2.74 -4.65 4.08
CA LYS A 97 -2.23 -5.67 3.17
C LYS A 97 -3.18 -6.86 3.14
N TYR A 98 -3.63 -7.18 1.94
CA TYR A 98 -4.48 -8.33 1.63
C TYR A 98 -3.74 -9.31 0.71
N PRO A 99 -4.21 -10.56 0.53
CA PRO A 99 -3.61 -11.51 -0.43
C PRO A 99 -3.58 -11.01 -1.88
N ASP A 100 -4.55 -10.16 -2.25
CA ASP A 100 -4.79 -9.69 -3.61
C ASP A 100 -4.47 -8.22 -3.85
N ARG A 101 -4.19 -7.44 -2.81
CA ARG A 101 -3.93 -5.99 -2.92
C ARG A 101 -3.25 -5.41 -1.69
N ILE A 102 -2.65 -4.23 -1.88
CA ILE A 102 -2.21 -3.34 -0.80
C ILE A 102 -3.05 -2.06 -0.90
N VAL A 103 -3.57 -1.59 0.22
CA VAL A 103 -4.33 -0.34 0.33
C VAL A 103 -3.58 0.62 1.24
N MET A 104 -3.27 1.81 0.74
CA MET A 104 -2.59 2.87 1.50
C MET A 104 -3.51 4.08 1.57
N SER A 105 -3.86 4.49 2.78
CA SER A 105 -4.81 5.58 3.03
C SER A 105 -4.19 6.62 3.96
N ASN A 106 -4.17 7.87 3.52
CA ASN A 106 -3.73 9.00 4.34
C ASN A 106 -4.83 10.07 4.42
N PRO A 107 -4.93 10.78 5.57
CA PRO A 107 -5.79 11.94 5.68
C PRO A 107 -5.32 13.08 4.77
N GLY A 108 -6.28 13.85 4.26
CA GLY A 108 -6.05 14.97 3.36
C GLY A 108 -6.19 14.63 1.88
N THR A 109 -6.33 15.69 1.09
CA THR A 109 -6.50 15.64 -0.36
C THR A 109 -5.18 15.78 -1.10
N ILE A 110 -5.19 15.47 -2.39
CA ILE A 110 -4.02 15.63 -3.28
C ILE A 110 -3.83 17.12 -3.60
N ILE A 111 -2.79 17.74 -3.05
CA ILE A 111 -2.54 19.20 -3.17
C ILE A 111 -2.45 19.65 -4.65
N THR A 112 -1.79 18.87 -5.49
CA THR A 112 -1.63 19.18 -6.92
C THR A 112 -2.87 18.84 -7.75
N GLY A 113 -3.85 18.16 -7.16
CA GLY A 113 -4.97 17.54 -7.84
C GLY A 113 -4.58 16.23 -8.56
N LYS A 114 -5.53 15.29 -8.61
CA LYS A 114 -5.34 13.94 -9.15
C LYS A 114 -4.75 13.93 -10.57
N LYS A 115 -5.26 14.79 -11.47
CA LYS A 115 -4.79 14.87 -12.87
C LYS A 115 -3.30 15.21 -12.96
N GLN A 116 -2.84 16.20 -12.17
CA GLN A 116 -1.44 16.61 -12.17
C GLN A 116 -0.54 15.57 -11.52
N MET A 117 -1.00 14.94 -10.44
CA MET A 117 -0.28 13.84 -9.77
C MET A 117 -0.04 12.68 -10.74
N LEU A 118 -1.05 12.25 -11.49
CA LEU A 118 -0.92 11.18 -12.49
C LEU A 118 -0.02 11.54 -13.67
N LYS A 119 0.03 12.84 -14.04
CA LYS A 119 0.93 13.32 -15.08
C LYS A 119 2.40 13.35 -14.63
N GLY A 120 2.65 13.56 -13.34
CA GLY A 120 3.98 13.73 -12.77
C GLY A 120 4.62 15.09 -13.08
N GLY A 121 5.91 15.21 -12.80
CA GLY A 121 6.72 16.40 -13.06
C GLY A 121 6.60 17.52 -12.03
N ILE A 122 5.65 17.45 -11.08
CA ILE A 122 5.49 18.41 -9.99
C ILE A 122 5.43 17.63 -8.67
N SER A 123 6.33 17.95 -7.75
CA SER A 123 6.32 17.44 -6.38
C SER A 123 5.91 18.56 -5.42
N GLN A 124 4.82 18.37 -4.71
CA GLN A 124 4.33 19.30 -3.70
C GLN A 124 3.88 18.55 -2.45
N PRO A 125 4.84 17.99 -1.69
CA PRO A 125 4.53 17.23 -0.49
C PRO A 125 3.93 18.14 0.59
N ARG A 126 2.93 17.64 1.32
CA ARG A 126 2.33 18.35 2.46
C ARG A 126 3.35 18.54 3.59
N ASN A 127 4.11 17.51 3.90
CA ASN A 127 5.12 17.50 4.95
C ASN A 127 6.53 17.64 4.34
N LYS A 128 6.92 18.86 3.95
CA LYS A 128 8.21 19.14 3.29
C LYS A 128 9.43 18.71 4.12
N GLY A 129 9.37 18.84 5.44
CA GLY A 129 10.44 18.40 6.34
C GLY A 129 10.61 16.88 6.31
N LEU A 130 9.51 16.15 6.38
CA LEU A 130 9.50 14.69 6.31
C LEU A 130 9.98 14.21 4.94
N PHE A 131 9.53 14.83 3.85
CA PHE A 131 10.00 14.53 2.50
C PHE A 131 11.50 14.72 2.36
N LYS A 132 12.05 15.83 2.88
CA LYS A 132 13.50 16.09 2.90
C LYS A 132 14.26 15.00 3.68
N MET A 133 13.72 14.53 4.79
CA MET A 133 14.34 13.45 5.58
C MET A 133 14.39 12.12 4.78
N PHE A 134 13.31 11.75 4.09
CA PHE A 134 13.31 10.57 3.22
C PHE A 134 14.29 10.69 2.05
N ASN A 135 14.39 11.87 1.43
CA ASN A 135 15.37 12.12 0.36
C ASN A 135 16.82 11.94 0.82
N LEU A 136 17.15 12.35 2.05
CA LEU A 136 18.51 12.20 2.59
C LEU A 136 18.98 10.75 2.72
N ILE A 137 18.05 9.80 2.74
CA ILE A 137 18.32 8.36 2.79
C ILE A 137 18.04 7.65 1.46
N GLY A 138 17.92 8.42 0.36
CA GLY A 138 17.71 7.89 -0.99
C GLY A 138 16.29 7.41 -1.27
N LEU A 139 15.29 7.85 -0.49
CA LEU A 139 13.88 7.52 -0.68
C LEU A 139 13.11 8.78 -1.12
N GLY A 140 12.35 8.67 -2.21
CA GLY A 140 11.58 9.81 -2.76
C GLY A 140 12.42 10.79 -3.59
N GLU A 141 13.59 10.39 -4.10
CA GLU A 141 14.49 11.28 -4.87
C GLU A 141 13.96 11.67 -6.26
N HIS A 142 12.98 10.95 -6.78
CA HIS A 142 12.47 11.19 -8.13
C HIS A 142 11.47 12.34 -8.15
N ALA A 143 11.98 13.57 -8.31
CA ALA A 143 11.19 14.81 -8.34
C ALA A 143 9.96 14.72 -9.26
N GLY A 144 8.81 14.31 -8.71
CA GLY A 144 7.54 14.27 -9.40
C GLY A 144 7.29 13.09 -10.35
N SER A 145 8.19 12.10 -10.42
CA SER A 145 8.00 10.88 -11.22
C SER A 145 7.36 9.73 -10.41
N GLY A 146 7.33 9.82 -9.08
CA GLY A 146 6.96 8.73 -8.18
C GLY A 146 5.65 8.03 -8.54
N VAL A 147 4.54 8.77 -8.72
CA VAL A 147 3.25 8.15 -9.07
C VAL A 147 3.24 7.56 -10.49
N PRO A 148 3.67 8.26 -11.56
CA PRO A 148 3.81 7.65 -12.87
C PRO A 148 4.68 6.39 -12.88
N ASP A 149 5.77 6.36 -12.12
CA ASP A 149 6.67 5.20 -12.02
C ASP A 149 5.99 4.01 -11.32
N ILE A 150 5.13 4.25 -10.33
CA ILE A 150 4.30 3.20 -9.71
C ILE A 150 3.40 2.55 -10.76
N TYR A 151 2.67 3.34 -11.56
CA TYR A 151 1.80 2.82 -12.62
C TYR A 151 2.59 2.06 -13.68
N LYS A 152 3.76 2.57 -14.08
CA LYS A 152 4.63 1.90 -15.03
C LYS A 152 5.10 0.54 -14.49
N ALA A 153 5.58 0.49 -13.24
CA ALA A 153 6.05 -0.75 -12.61
C ALA A 153 4.96 -1.83 -12.57
N TRP A 154 3.70 -1.45 -12.35
CA TRP A 154 2.56 -2.38 -12.36
C TRP A 154 2.26 -2.92 -13.77
N ARG A 155 2.22 -2.04 -14.78
CA ARG A 155 2.03 -2.45 -16.18
C ARG A 155 3.14 -3.37 -16.68
N ASP A 156 4.39 -3.06 -16.35
CA ASP A 156 5.56 -3.82 -16.81
C ASP A 156 5.57 -5.27 -16.30
N VAL A 157 4.88 -5.55 -15.18
CA VAL A 157 4.73 -6.91 -14.62
C VAL A 157 3.37 -7.54 -14.93
N GLY A 158 2.50 -6.87 -15.69
CA GLY A 158 1.20 -7.39 -16.12
C GLY A 158 0.14 -7.49 -15.01
N LEU A 159 0.25 -6.67 -13.97
CA LEU A 159 -0.76 -6.53 -12.93
C LEU A 159 -1.84 -5.51 -13.33
N GLU A 160 -2.99 -5.60 -12.68
CA GLU A 160 -4.05 -4.58 -12.80
C GLU A 160 -3.52 -3.21 -12.37
N GLU A 161 -3.99 -2.14 -13.01
CA GLU A 161 -3.47 -0.79 -12.74
C GLU A 161 -3.79 -0.32 -11.31
N PRO A 162 -2.85 0.40 -10.66
CA PRO A 162 -3.12 1.08 -9.40
C PRO A 162 -4.32 2.02 -9.50
N VAL A 163 -5.07 2.14 -8.42
CA VAL A 163 -6.23 3.03 -8.34
C VAL A 163 -5.99 4.07 -7.24
N VAL A 164 -6.12 5.36 -7.58
CA VAL A 164 -6.10 6.45 -6.61
C VAL A 164 -7.48 7.08 -6.52
N GLU A 165 -7.97 7.22 -5.32
CA GLU A 165 -9.27 7.84 -5.01
C GLU A 165 -9.12 8.92 -3.96
N GLU A 166 -9.90 9.98 -4.08
CA GLU A 166 -10.11 10.97 -3.03
C GLU A 166 -11.51 10.79 -2.48
N GLN A 167 -11.62 10.61 -1.17
CA GLN A 167 -12.90 10.46 -0.48
C GLN A 167 -13.23 11.75 0.26
N PHE A 168 -14.38 12.33 -0.07
CA PHE A 168 -14.86 13.60 0.48
C PHE A 168 -16.22 13.45 1.12
N GLY A 169 -16.45 14.21 2.17
CA GLY A 169 -17.77 14.37 2.77
C GLY A 169 -18.26 13.19 3.60
N GLY A 170 -19.58 13.10 3.82
CA GLY A 170 -20.18 11.99 4.58
C GLY A 170 -19.90 12.02 6.09
N GLY A 171 -19.42 13.15 6.63
CA GLY A 171 -19.11 13.29 8.05
C GLY A 171 -17.76 12.68 8.46
N THR A 172 -16.98 12.18 7.49
CA THR A 172 -15.60 11.71 7.69
C THR A 172 -14.62 12.71 7.06
N PRO A 173 -13.43 12.90 7.64
CA PRO A 173 -12.39 13.75 7.05
C PRO A 173 -11.97 13.25 5.67
N ASP A 174 -11.56 14.20 4.84
CA ASP A 174 -11.05 13.93 3.50
C ASP A 174 -9.85 12.98 3.54
N ARG A 175 -9.82 12.03 2.61
CA ARG A 175 -8.76 11.02 2.51
C ARG A 175 -8.33 10.82 1.07
N THR A 176 -7.06 10.51 0.91
CA THR A 176 -6.51 9.94 -0.32
C THR A 176 -6.25 8.45 -0.09
N VAL A 177 -6.75 7.61 -0.99
CA VAL A 177 -6.62 6.16 -0.95
C VAL A 177 -5.93 5.69 -2.22
N LEU A 178 -4.80 5.00 -2.08
CA LEU A 178 -4.11 4.30 -3.16
C LEU A 178 -4.29 2.80 -2.98
N THR A 179 -4.84 2.14 -3.97
CA THR A 179 -4.93 0.69 -4.06
C THR A 179 -3.93 0.17 -5.08
N LEU A 180 -3.09 -0.76 -4.66
CA LEU A 180 -2.10 -1.46 -5.49
C LEU A 180 -2.56 -2.92 -5.64
N PRO A 181 -3.21 -3.30 -6.77
CA PRO A 181 -3.63 -4.69 -7.00
C PRO A 181 -2.42 -5.62 -7.14
N LEU A 182 -2.52 -6.83 -6.61
CA LEU A 182 -1.51 -7.89 -6.76
C LEU A 182 -1.98 -9.00 -7.71
N THR A 183 -3.13 -8.79 -8.35
CA THR A 183 -3.76 -9.67 -9.35
C THR A 183 -3.31 -9.30 -10.75
N SER A 184 -3.13 -10.31 -11.60
CA SER A 184 -2.74 -10.13 -13.01
C SER A 184 -3.95 -9.71 -13.84
N VAL A 185 -3.70 -8.87 -14.87
CA VAL A 185 -4.71 -8.52 -15.87
C VAL A 185 -5.26 -9.80 -16.51
N GLY A 186 -6.58 -9.97 -16.47
CA GLY A 186 -7.27 -11.17 -17.00
C GLY A 186 -7.42 -12.32 -16.01
N ALA A 187 -6.96 -12.21 -14.77
CA ALA A 187 -7.24 -13.18 -13.71
C ALA A 187 -8.64 -12.99 -13.07
N ALA A 188 -9.54 -12.25 -13.73
CA ALA A 188 -10.91 -12.10 -13.29
C ALA A 188 -11.60 -13.45 -13.23
N SER A 189 -11.79 -13.96 -12.00
CA SER A 189 -12.84 -14.91 -11.59
C SER A 189 -13.08 -16.10 -12.51
N VAL A 190 -12.18 -17.07 -12.56
CA VAL A 190 -12.58 -18.44 -12.81
C VAL A 190 -13.27 -18.93 -11.53
N ASN A 191 -14.52 -18.57 -11.36
CA ASN A 191 -15.41 -19.27 -10.45
C ASN A 191 -15.61 -20.68 -11.04
N ILE A 192 -14.74 -21.61 -10.67
CA ILE A 192 -14.98 -23.02 -10.90
C ILE A 192 -16.11 -23.38 -9.94
N GLY A 193 -17.34 -23.23 -10.42
CA GLY A 193 -18.50 -23.85 -9.82
C GLY A 193 -18.32 -25.36 -9.92
N ILE A 194 -17.72 -25.97 -8.90
CA ILE A 194 -17.78 -27.42 -8.71
C ILE A 194 -19.20 -27.73 -8.28
N SER A 195 -20.06 -28.00 -9.25
CA SER A 195 -21.33 -28.63 -9.03
C SER A 195 -21.04 -30.12 -8.68
N VAL A 196 -21.02 -30.41 -7.39
CA VAL A 196 -21.03 -31.81 -6.94
C VAL A 196 -22.45 -32.31 -7.13
N SER A 197 -22.67 -33.01 -8.24
CA SER A 197 -23.87 -33.85 -8.46
C SER A 197 -23.76 -35.06 -7.55
N THR A 198 -24.51 -35.07 -6.46
CA THR A 198 -24.74 -36.27 -5.62
C THR A 198 -25.90 -37.07 -6.21
N ASP A 199 -25.60 -37.90 -7.20
CA ASP A 199 -26.51 -38.94 -7.61
C ASP A 199 -26.49 -40.07 -6.56
N TYR A 200 -27.47 -40.04 -5.68
CA TYR A 200 -27.77 -41.19 -4.83
C TYR A 200 -28.45 -42.28 -5.65
N VAL A 201 -27.71 -43.34 -5.98
CA VAL A 201 -28.31 -44.58 -6.53
C VAL A 201 -28.93 -45.35 -5.37
N PHE A 202 -30.26 -45.40 -5.34
CA PHE A 202 -31.02 -46.31 -4.48
C PHE A 202 -30.96 -47.72 -5.08
N PHE A 203 -30.24 -48.65 -4.44
CA PHE A 203 -30.41 -50.08 -4.66
C PHE A 203 -31.55 -50.58 -3.78
N GLY A 204 -32.71 -50.80 -4.36
CA GLY A 204 -33.78 -51.59 -3.77
C GLY A 204 -33.44 -53.07 -3.84
N GLY A 205 -33.27 -53.71 -2.66
CA GLY A 205 -33.24 -55.17 -2.54
C GLY A 205 -34.65 -55.70 -2.35
N GLY A 206 -35.02 -56.63 -3.20
CA GLY A 206 -36.16 -57.52 -2.98
C GLY A 206 -35.74 -58.80 -2.25
#